data_13e45558093d64a5d901ae8883355e0b
#
_entry.id   13e45558093d64a5d901ae8883355e0b
#
_cell.length_a   1.000
_cell.length_b   1.000
_cell.length_c   1.000
_cell.angle_alpha   90.00
_cell.angle_beta   90.00
_cell.angle_gamma   90.00
#
_symmetry.space_group_name_H-M   'P 1'
#
loop_
_entity.id
_entity.type
_entity.pdbx_description
1 polymer ?
#
loop_
_entity_poly.entity_id
_entity_poly.type
_entity_poly.pdbx_seq_one_letter_code
_entity_poly.pdbx_strand_id
1 'polypeptide(L)'
;MPVTLADIRAASARIAPHVARTPLVADPRLPQVWLKCEHRQPTGAFKLRGATNAVLTLPRRARAVVTASTGNHGRALAHAAQAAGIPATVCLSHLVPDNKVRAIRELGAKVRVTGASQDLSLIHI
;
A
#
# COMPACT_ATOMS: atom_id res chain seq x y z
N MET A 1 -5.57 -3.54 21.47
CA MET A 1 -4.40 -3.12 22.29
C MET A 1 -3.74 -1.93 21.59
N PRO A 2 -3.22 -0.93 22.31
CA PRO A 2 -2.51 0.20 21.70
C PRO A 2 -1.19 -0.29 21.08
N VAL A 3 -0.78 0.35 19.98
CA VAL A 3 0.50 0.08 19.32
C VAL A 3 1.64 0.63 20.17
N THR A 4 2.66 -0.18 20.40
CA THR A 4 3.84 0.16 21.22
C THR A 4 5.04 0.54 20.33
N LEU A 5 6.06 1.17 20.92
CA LEU A 5 7.32 1.43 20.22
C LEU A 5 8.03 0.13 19.80
N ALA A 6 7.89 -0.93 20.57
CA ALA A 6 8.43 -2.25 20.24
C ALA A 6 7.79 -2.80 18.97
N ASP A 7 6.45 -2.65 18.81
CA ASP A 7 5.74 -3.07 17.59
C ASP A 7 6.21 -2.29 16.37
N ILE A 8 6.42 -0.98 16.51
CA ILE A 8 6.92 -0.13 15.43
C ILE A 8 8.33 -0.55 15.01
N ARG A 9 9.22 -0.82 15.96
CA ARG A 9 10.59 -1.29 15.69
C ARG A 9 10.60 -2.65 15.01
N ALA A 10 9.78 -3.59 15.50
CA ALA A 10 9.64 -4.90 14.89
C ALA A 10 9.10 -4.83 13.45
N ALA A 11 8.09 -3.99 13.20
CA ALA A 11 7.57 -3.74 11.86
C ALA A 11 8.64 -3.11 10.96
N SER A 12 9.39 -2.12 11.46
CA SER A 12 10.47 -1.47 10.73
C SER A 12 11.55 -2.45 10.29
N ALA A 13 12.01 -3.33 11.18
CA ALA A 13 12.97 -4.37 10.87
C ALA A 13 12.44 -5.36 9.82
N ARG A 14 11.17 -5.76 9.95
CA ARG A 14 10.51 -6.70 9.04
C ARG A 14 10.42 -6.17 7.61
N ILE A 15 10.05 -4.90 7.44
CA ILE A 15 9.84 -4.31 6.12
C ILE A 15 11.13 -3.75 5.49
N ALA A 16 12.22 -3.60 6.24
CA ALA A 16 13.45 -2.96 5.77
C ALA A 16 13.98 -3.49 4.42
N PRO A 17 13.94 -4.81 4.12
CA PRO A 17 14.38 -5.34 2.82
C PRO A 17 13.46 -5.01 1.65
N HIS A 18 12.23 -4.56 1.92
CA HIS A 18 11.16 -4.44 0.93
C HIS A 18 10.75 -3.01 0.61
N VAL A 19 11.24 -2.03 1.38
CA VAL A 19 10.87 -0.62 1.24
C VAL A 19 12.10 0.27 1.19
N ALA A 20 12.01 1.40 0.50
CA ALA A 20 13.10 2.35 0.46
C ALA A 20 13.25 3.10 1.80
N ARG A 21 14.50 3.28 2.26
CA ARG A 21 14.81 4.26 3.28
C ARG A 21 14.84 5.64 2.64
N THR A 22 13.69 6.28 2.60
CA THR A 22 13.55 7.59 1.95
C THR A 22 14.28 8.69 2.72
N PRO A 23 14.84 9.71 2.02
CA PRO A 23 15.55 10.79 2.68
C PRO A 23 14.63 11.68 3.49
N LEU A 24 15.23 12.35 4.47
CA LEU A 24 14.65 13.46 5.20
C LEU A 24 15.41 14.71 4.75
N VAL A 25 14.72 15.69 4.18
CA VAL A 25 15.30 16.90 3.58
C VAL A 25 14.75 18.14 4.28
N ALA A 26 15.60 19.10 4.60
CA ALA A 26 15.15 20.40 5.10
C ALA A 26 14.40 21.17 4.00
N ASP A 27 13.30 21.80 4.33
CA ASP A 27 12.64 22.72 3.40
C ASP A 27 13.41 24.05 3.34
N PRO A 28 13.90 24.47 2.15
CA PRO A 28 14.71 25.68 2.04
C PRO A 28 13.92 26.97 2.31
N ARG A 29 12.59 26.93 2.28
CA ARG A 29 11.70 28.08 2.45
C ARG A 29 11.13 28.19 3.87
N LEU A 30 11.09 27.07 4.60
CA LEU A 30 10.46 26.96 5.91
C LEU A 30 11.49 26.47 6.93
N PRO A 31 12.13 27.38 7.70
CA PRO A 31 13.07 27.01 8.75
C PRO A 31 12.44 26.00 9.72
N GLN A 32 13.20 25.00 10.13
CA GLN A 32 12.79 23.91 11.04
C GLN A 32 11.74 22.92 10.48
N VAL A 33 11.36 23.03 9.20
CA VAL A 33 10.51 22.04 8.53
C VAL A 33 11.38 21.02 7.79
N TRP A 34 11.09 19.74 8.02
CA TRP A 34 11.75 18.63 7.37
C TRP A 34 10.74 17.80 6.59
N LEU A 35 11.07 17.47 5.36
CA LEU A 35 10.23 16.71 4.45
C LEU A 35 10.72 15.26 4.39
N LYS A 36 9.91 14.32 4.86
CA LYS A 36 10.12 12.89 4.69
C LYS A 36 9.64 12.49 3.29
N CYS A 37 10.58 12.22 2.37
CA CYS A 37 10.31 12.06 0.94
C CYS A 37 9.67 10.70 0.58
N GLU A 38 8.51 10.38 1.14
CA GLU A 38 7.82 9.10 0.90
C GLU A 38 7.31 8.92 -0.54
N HIS A 39 7.26 9.99 -1.34
CA HIS A 39 7.03 9.90 -2.79
C HIS A 39 8.13 9.12 -3.54
N ARG A 40 9.30 8.92 -2.91
CA ARG A 40 10.40 8.10 -3.44
C ARG A 40 10.28 6.61 -3.14
N GLN A 41 9.20 6.16 -2.51
CA GLN A 41 8.91 4.74 -2.42
C GLN A 41 8.61 4.16 -3.81
N PRO A 42 8.87 2.86 -4.07
CA PRO A 42 8.54 2.20 -5.33
C PRO A 42 7.10 2.42 -5.82
N THR A 43 6.16 2.57 -4.89
CA THR A 43 4.75 2.86 -5.20
C THR A 43 4.40 4.35 -5.13
N GLY A 44 5.38 5.23 -4.94
CA GLY A 44 5.19 6.67 -4.89
C GLY A 44 4.51 7.20 -3.62
N ALA A 45 4.36 6.41 -2.56
CA ALA A 45 3.67 6.82 -1.34
C ALA A 45 4.07 5.98 -0.11
N PHE A 46 3.91 6.57 1.08
CA PHE A 46 4.19 5.92 2.37
C PHE A 46 3.36 4.66 2.65
N LYS A 47 2.23 4.49 1.96
CA LYS A 47 1.32 3.35 2.11
C LYS A 47 2.01 2.00 1.90
N LEU A 48 3.10 1.97 1.15
CA LEU A 48 3.88 0.76 0.93
C LEU A 48 4.39 0.14 2.25
N ARG A 49 4.78 0.96 3.22
CA ARG A 49 5.27 0.46 4.53
C ARG A 49 4.23 -0.37 5.25
N GLY A 50 3.01 0.17 5.39
CA GLY A 50 1.91 -0.53 6.07
C GLY A 50 1.42 -1.75 5.29
N ALA A 51 1.30 -1.64 3.97
CA ALA A 51 0.89 -2.75 3.11
C ALA A 51 1.90 -3.91 3.16
N THR A 52 3.19 -3.61 3.07
CA THR A 52 4.25 -4.61 3.19
C THR A 52 4.23 -5.29 4.56
N ASN A 53 4.12 -4.51 5.65
CA ASN A 53 4.03 -5.09 6.98
C ASN A 53 2.81 -6.01 7.12
N ALA A 54 1.65 -5.59 6.64
CA ALA A 54 0.43 -6.39 6.68
C ALA A 54 0.60 -7.72 5.91
N VAL A 55 1.15 -7.67 4.70
CA VAL A 55 1.36 -8.88 3.88
C VAL A 55 2.36 -9.84 4.54
N LEU A 56 3.47 -9.32 5.07
CA LEU A 56 4.51 -10.14 5.72
C LEU A 56 4.07 -10.75 7.08
N THR A 57 2.97 -10.23 7.65
CA THR A 57 2.40 -10.76 8.91
C THR A 57 1.15 -11.61 8.69
N LEU A 58 0.80 -11.90 7.45
CA LEU A 58 -0.32 -12.78 7.15
C LEU A 58 -0.12 -14.19 7.72
N PRO A 59 -1.20 -14.83 8.18
CA PRO A 59 -1.15 -16.23 8.58
C PRO A 59 -0.68 -17.11 7.41
N ARG A 60 0.06 -18.18 7.67
CA ARG A 60 0.54 -19.12 6.62
C ARG A 60 -0.59 -19.71 5.76
N ARG A 61 -1.83 -19.75 6.27
CA ARG A 61 -3.01 -20.21 5.55
C ARG A 61 -3.62 -19.16 4.60
N ALA A 62 -3.16 -17.92 4.64
CA ALA A 62 -3.66 -16.88 3.74
C ALA A 62 -3.31 -17.23 2.29
N ARG A 63 -4.32 -17.36 1.44
CA ARG A 63 -4.16 -17.74 0.03
C ARG A 63 -4.24 -16.57 -0.92
N ALA A 64 -4.78 -15.45 -0.48
CA ALA A 64 -4.93 -14.22 -1.25
C ALA A 64 -5.15 -13.04 -0.34
N VAL A 65 -4.96 -11.84 -0.86
CA VAL A 65 -5.34 -10.58 -0.21
C VAL A 65 -6.36 -9.84 -1.06
N VAL A 66 -7.31 -9.20 -0.38
CA VAL A 66 -8.34 -8.40 -1.04
C VAL A 66 -8.40 -7.03 -0.37
N THR A 67 -8.55 -5.97 -1.16
CA THR A 67 -8.76 -4.61 -0.64
C THR A 67 -9.69 -3.82 -1.54
N ALA A 68 -10.39 -2.85 -0.96
CA ALA A 68 -11.05 -1.79 -1.71
C ALA A 68 -10.26 -0.50 -1.54
N SER A 69 -9.72 0.03 -2.63
CA SER A 69 -8.95 1.27 -2.60
C SER A 69 -8.77 1.88 -3.97
N THR A 70 -9.15 3.15 -4.08
CA THR A 70 -9.01 3.95 -5.32
C THR A 70 -7.60 4.53 -5.53
N GLY A 71 -6.68 4.33 -4.60
CA GLY A 71 -5.44 5.08 -4.61
C GLY A 71 -4.20 4.31 -4.15
N ASN A 72 -3.38 5.01 -3.40
CA ASN A 72 -2.05 4.55 -2.98
C ASN A 72 -2.06 3.25 -2.16
N HIS A 73 -3.16 2.96 -1.43
CA HIS A 73 -3.24 1.73 -0.64
C HIS A 73 -3.39 0.49 -1.54
N GLY A 74 -4.29 0.54 -2.53
CA GLY A 74 -4.47 -0.59 -3.46
C GLY A 74 -3.19 -0.89 -4.24
N ARG A 75 -2.51 0.16 -4.73
CA ARG A 75 -1.21 0.04 -5.40
C ARG A 75 -0.14 -0.54 -4.49
N ALA A 76 -0.08 -0.08 -3.24
CA ALA A 76 0.88 -0.58 -2.25
C ALA A 76 0.64 -2.05 -1.89
N LEU A 77 -0.63 -2.45 -1.72
CA LEU A 77 -0.98 -3.84 -1.43
C LEU A 77 -0.67 -4.76 -2.61
N ALA A 78 -0.98 -4.33 -3.85
CA ALA A 78 -0.64 -5.08 -5.06
C ALA A 78 0.87 -5.33 -5.16
N HIS A 79 1.68 -4.30 -4.95
CA HIS A 79 3.14 -4.40 -4.95
C HIS A 79 3.66 -5.35 -3.87
N ALA A 80 3.18 -5.21 -2.62
CA ALA A 80 3.62 -6.06 -1.52
C ALA A 80 3.22 -7.53 -1.72
N ALA A 81 2.01 -7.77 -2.22
CA ALA A 81 1.50 -9.11 -2.51
C ALA A 81 2.28 -9.77 -3.65
N GLN A 82 2.59 -9.02 -4.72
CA GLN A 82 3.44 -9.49 -5.83
C GLN A 82 4.81 -9.93 -5.31
N ALA A 83 5.46 -9.10 -4.50
CA ALA A 83 6.77 -9.41 -3.92
C ALA A 83 6.75 -10.65 -3.00
N ALA A 84 5.61 -10.92 -2.37
CA ALA A 84 5.41 -12.08 -1.49
C ALA A 84 4.87 -13.33 -2.24
N GLY A 85 4.62 -13.24 -3.54
CA GLY A 85 4.03 -14.33 -4.33
C GLY A 85 2.58 -14.67 -3.94
N ILE A 86 1.84 -13.71 -3.37
CA ILE A 86 0.46 -13.90 -2.93
C ILE A 86 -0.50 -13.22 -3.91
N PRO A 87 -1.53 -13.92 -4.42
CA PRO A 87 -2.55 -13.31 -5.26
C PRO A 87 -3.23 -12.12 -4.59
N ALA A 88 -3.38 -11.00 -5.31
CA ALA A 88 -4.07 -9.82 -4.84
C ALA A 88 -5.28 -9.47 -5.71
N THR A 89 -6.37 -9.06 -5.07
CA THR A 89 -7.53 -8.48 -5.75
C THR A 89 -7.79 -7.08 -5.18
N VAL A 90 -7.88 -6.10 -6.08
CA VAL A 90 -8.19 -4.72 -5.72
C VAL A 90 -9.56 -4.36 -6.29
N CYS A 91 -10.51 -4.08 -5.40
CA CYS A 91 -11.85 -3.63 -5.75
C CYS A 91 -11.85 -2.11 -5.89
N LEU A 92 -12.36 -1.61 -7.00
CA LEU A 92 -12.39 -0.19 -7.35
C LEU A 92 -13.81 0.22 -7.75
N SER A 93 -14.16 1.48 -7.53
CA SER A 93 -15.37 2.05 -8.10
C SER A 93 -15.16 2.41 -9.58
N HIS A 94 -16.25 2.61 -10.32
CA HIS A 94 -16.21 3.07 -11.72
C HIS A 94 -15.60 4.47 -11.88
N LEU A 95 -15.47 5.24 -10.80
CA LEU A 95 -14.94 6.60 -10.81
C LEU A 95 -13.41 6.67 -10.82
N VAL A 96 -12.73 5.54 -10.72
CA VAL A 96 -11.26 5.51 -10.67
C VAL A 96 -10.68 5.71 -12.06
N PRO A 97 -9.79 6.68 -12.27
CA PRO A 97 -9.15 6.91 -13.56
C PRO A 97 -8.40 5.68 -14.09
N ASP A 98 -8.48 5.45 -15.39
CA ASP A 98 -7.89 4.28 -16.06
C ASP A 98 -6.40 4.11 -15.85
N ASN A 99 -5.64 5.21 -15.73
CA ASN A 99 -4.21 5.16 -15.45
C ASN A 99 -3.90 4.52 -14.09
N LYS A 100 -4.75 4.74 -13.07
CA LYS A 100 -4.62 4.10 -11.77
C LYS A 100 -4.99 2.62 -11.81
N VAL A 101 -6.05 2.29 -12.55
CA VAL A 101 -6.46 0.89 -12.78
C VAL A 101 -5.34 0.11 -13.46
N ARG A 102 -4.76 0.68 -14.52
CA ARG A 102 -3.64 0.08 -15.26
C ARG A 102 -2.42 -0.15 -14.37
N ALA A 103 -2.01 0.85 -13.59
CA ALA A 103 -0.88 0.74 -12.68
C ALA A 103 -1.03 -0.38 -11.63
N ILE A 104 -2.25 -0.68 -11.20
CA ILE A 104 -2.53 -1.80 -10.29
C ILE A 104 -2.44 -3.14 -11.03
N ARG A 105 -2.95 -3.22 -12.26
CA ARG A 105 -2.87 -4.44 -13.10
C ARG A 105 -1.43 -4.78 -13.47
N GLU A 106 -0.61 -3.79 -13.77
CA GLU A 106 0.82 -3.96 -14.08
C GLU A 106 1.60 -4.58 -12.92
N LEU A 107 1.13 -4.42 -11.68
CA LEU A 107 1.65 -5.09 -10.48
C LEU A 107 1.07 -6.52 -10.30
N GLY A 108 0.43 -7.09 -11.31
CA GLY A 108 -0.11 -8.45 -11.28
C GLY A 108 -1.38 -8.63 -10.44
N ALA A 109 -1.95 -7.57 -9.89
CA ALA A 109 -3.18 -7.68 -9.12
C ALA A 109 -4.41 -7.78 -10.02
N LYS A 110 -5.37 -8.64 -9.63
CA LYS A 110 -6.69 -8.67 -10.24
C LYS A 110 -7.48 -7.42 -9.84
N VAL A 111 -7.96 -6.69 -10.81
CA VAL A 111 -8.83 -5.53 -10.57
C VAL A 111 -10.28 -5.93 -10.77
N ARG A 112 -11.10 -5.66 -9.78
CA ARG A 112 -12.56 -5.81 -9.83
C ARG A 112 -13.20 -4.42 -9.73
N VAL A 113 -13.77 -3.94 -10.83
CA VAL A 113 -14.50 -2.67 -10.85
C VAL A 113 -15.95 -2.97 -10.45
N THR A 114 -16.41 -2.37 -9.35
CA THR A 114 -17.75 -2.59 -8.80
C THR A 114 -18.18 -1.41 -7.94
N GLY A 115 -19.47 -1.09 -7.98
CA GLY A 115 -20.05 0.03 -7.24
C GLY A 115 -19.83 1.40 -7.87
N ALA A 116 -20.80 2.28 -7.66
CA ALA A 116 -20.75 3.67 -8.14
C ALA A 116 -19.91 4.60 -7.25
N SER A 117 -19.55 4.16 -6.04
CA SER A 117 -18.67 4.86 -5.10
C SER A 117 -17.69 3.89 -4.45
N GLN A 118 -16.71 4.42 -3.71
CA GLN A 118 -15.76 3.57 -2.96
C GLN A 118 -16.47 2.77 -1.85
N ASP A 119 -17.44 3.37 -1.17
CA ASP A 119 -18.21 2.71 -0.11
C ASP A 119 -19.06 1.56 -0.66
N LEU A 120 -19.68 1.76 -1.83
CA LEU A 120 -20.41 0.68 -2.52
C LEU A 120 -19.49 -0.44 -2.98
N SER A 121 -18.25 -0.15 -3.35
CA SER A 121 -17.25 -1.19 -3.66
C SER A 121 -16.91 -2.04 -2.44
N LEU A 122 -16.91 -1.47 -1.24
CA LEU A 122 -16.67 -2.20 0.01
C LEU A 122 -17.80 -3.17 0.33
N ILE A 123 -19.06 -2.81 0.05
CA ILE A 123 -20.23 -3.66 0.31
C ILE A 123 -20.21 -4.94 -0.55
N HIS A 124 -19.55 -4.90 -1.70
CA HIS A 124 -19.49 -6.03 -2.65
C HIS A 124 -18.24 -6.91 -2.50
N ILE A 125 -17.41 -6.67 -1.50
CA ILE A 125 -16.28 -7.52 -1.14
C ILE A 125 -16.76 -8.68 -0.26
#